data_6cf32b3bd36baeae2ed2d95ccb96d2de
#
_entry.id   6cf32b3bd36baeae2ed2d95ccb96d2de
#
_cell.length_a   1.000
_cell.length_b   1.000
_cell.length_c   1.000
_cell.angle_alpha   90.00
_cell.angle_beta   90.00
_cell.angle_gamma   90.00
#
_symmetry.space_group_name_H-M   'P 1'
#
loop_
_entity.id
_entity.type
_entity.pdbx_description
1 polymer ?
#
loop_
_entity_poly.entity_id
_entity_poly.type
_entity_poly.pdbx_seq_one_letter_code
_entity_poly.pdbx_strand_id
1 'polypeptide(L)'
;MTASNASSPATLTLARPDDLHLHLRDGDMLAAVLPHTARQFARAIVMPNLKPPVTTTAHAQAYRDRILAALPAGSAFEPLMTLYLTDNTAPDEVRRARDSGFVHGVKLYPAGATTNSDHGVSDLAKCAKTLEAMQETGMPLLVHGEVTDPSIDMFDREKVFIDRVMTPLRRDFPALKVVFEHITTKDAADYVRDADAAPGLLGATITPQHLLYSRNALFVGGIRPHYYCLPVLKRETHRVVLVEAATSGNPRFFLGTDSAPHARGAKETACGCAGCYTALHALELYAEAFDQAGALDKLENFASRFGADFYGLAHSTDTVTLRRETWELPTEVFAGDTPVVPLRAGETIGWKFA
;
A
#
# COMPACT_ATOMS: atom_id res chain seq x y z
N MET A 1 5.56 24.19 33.42
CA MET A 1 6.40 23.02 33.10
C MET A 1 6.87 23.22 31.68
N THR A 2 8.12 23.58 31.48
CA THR A 2 8.73 23.83 30.18
C THR A 2 8.95 22.48 29.50
N ALA A 3 8.18 22.22 28.42
CA ALA A 3 8.45 21.09 27.55
C ALA A 3 9.88 21.23 27.00
N SER A 4 10.73 20.25 27.29
CA SER A 4 12.06 20.11 26.71
C SER A 4 11.91 20.03 25.20
N ASN A 5 12.34 21.05 24.48
CA ASN A 5 12.59 20.99 23.05
C ASN A 5 13.81 20.08 22.82
N ALA A 6 13.58 18.76 22.84
CA ALA A 6 14.55 17.85 22.27
C ALA A 6 14.58 18.15 20.77
N SER A 7 15.69 18.71 20.27
CA SER A 7 15.86 18.91 18.82
C SER A 7 15.71 17.56 18.14
N SER A 8 14.81 17.46 17.15
CA SER A 8 14.67 16.27 16.34
C SER A 8 16.03 15.82 15.77
N PRO A 9 16.30 14.50 15.66
CA PRO A 9 17.62 14.01 15.26
C PRO A 9 18.01 14.51 13.86
N ALA A 10 19.28 14.76 13.64
CA ALA A 10 19.82 15.14 12.33
C ALA A 10 19.82 13.98 11.33
N THR A 11 19.81 12.74 11.83
CA THR A 11 19.75 11.49 11.06
C THR A 11 18.79 10.51 11.71
N LEU A 12 18.13 9.72 10.88
CA LEU A 12 17.26 8.62 11.29
C LEU A 12 17.75 7.34 10.59
N THR A 13 18.26 6.39 11.36
CA THR A 13 18.65 5.06 10.85
C THR A 13 17.66 4.03 11.37
N LEU A 14 17.15 3.20 10.48
CA LEU A 14 16.20 2.12 10.80
C LEU A 14 16.55 0.85 10.03
N ALA A 15 16.09 -0.31 10.50
CA ALA A 15 16.16 -1.55 9.74
C ALA A 15 15.48 -1.31 8.38
N ARG A 16 16.10 -1.83 7.30
CA ARG A 16 15.58 -1.62 5.93
C ARG A 16 14.15 -2.11 5.83
N PRO A 17 13.17 -1.22 5.50
CA PRO A 17 11.76 -1.56 5.57
C PRO A 17 11.28 -2.49 4.46
N ASP A 18 10.07 -3.00 4.63
CA ASP A 18 9.30 -3.66 3.59
C ASP A 18 8.15 -2.76 3.13
N ASP A 19 7.89 -2.68 1.82
CA ASP A 19 6.71 -2.03 1.28
C ASP A 19 5.60 -3.06 1.07
N LEU A 20 4.60 -3.04 1.94
CA LEU A 20 3.58 -4.10 1.95
C LEU A 20 2.38 -3.79 1.04
N HIS A 21 2.51 -2.81 0.16
CA HIS A 21 1.57 -2.53 -0.92
C HIS A 21 2.19 -1.68 -2.02
N LEU A 22 2.50 -2.25 -3.16
CA LEU A 22 3.23 -1.58 -4.24
C LEU A 22 2.73 -1.97 -5.63
N HIS A 23 2.58 -0.97 -6.51
CA HIS A 23 2.33 -1.19 -7.94
C HIS A 23 3.60 -0.88 -8.76
N LEU A 24 4.19 -1.90 -9.38
CA LEU A 24 5.36 -1.75 -10.25
C LEU A 24 4.99 -1.57 -11.73
N ARG A 25 3.75 -1.94 -12.11
CA ARG A 25 3.35 -1.99 -13.53
C ARG A 25 4.21 -2.98 -14.32
N ASP A 26 4.45 -2.74 -15.62
CA ASP A 26 5.24 -3.59 -16.51
C ASP A 26 5.99 -2.76 -17.56
N GLY A 27 6.89 -3.37 -18.32
CA GLY A 27 7.65 -2.73 -19.40
C GLY A 27 8.46 -1.52 -18.94
N ASP A 28 8.42 -0.43 -19.71
CA ASP A 28 9.18 0.80 -19.44
C ASP A 28 8.83 1.42 -18.09
N MET A 29 7.56 1.33 -17.66
CA MET A 29 7.15 1.82 -16.34
C MET A 29 7.82 1.04 -15.22
N LEU A 30 7.85 -0.30 -15.32
CA LEU A 30 8.56 -1.15 -14.35
C LEU A 30 10.04 -0.77 -14.28
N ALA A 31 10.69 -0.66 -15.43
CA ALA A 31 12.13 -0.31 -15.50
C ALA A 31 12.43 1.05 -14.85
N ALA A 32 11.52 2.01 -15.00
CA ALA A 32 11.69 3.36 -14.46
C ALA A 32 11.47 3.44 -12.93
N VAL A 33 10.46 2.74 -12.39
CA VAL A 33 10.06 2.92 -10.99
C VAL A 33 10.70 1.92 -10.03
N LEU A 34 11.08 0.74 -10.52
CA LEU A 34 11.69 -0.32 -9.70
C LEU A 34 12.96 0.12 -8.95
N PRO A 35 13.91 0.85 -9.58
CA PRO A 35 15.09 1.33 -8.87
C PRO A 35 14.77 2.22 -7.66
N HIS A 36 13.71 3.03 -7.74
CA HIS A 36 13.30 3.93 -6.66
C HIS A 36 12.80 3.15 -5.43
N THR A 37 12.04 2.08 -5.65
CA THR A 37 11.60 1.16 -4.59
C THR A 37 12.78 0.34 -4.07
N ALA A 38 13.54 -0.29 -4.97
CA ALA A 38 14.60 -1.22 -4.61
C ALA A 38 15.75 -0.58 -3.79
N ARG A 39 15.97 0.74 -3.91
CA ARG A 39 16.96 1.43 -3.07
C ARG A 39 16.52 1.59 -1.62
N GLN A 40 15.20 1.73 -1.36
CA GLN A 40 14.63 2.04 -0.04
C GLN A 40 14.20 0.79 0.73
N PHE A 41 13.58 -0.16 0.03
CA PHE A 41 12.92 -1.31 0.62
C PHE A 41 13.70 -2.60 0.40
N ALA A 42 13.66 -3.51 1.39
CA ALA A 42 14.22 -4.86 1.25
C ALA A 42 13.32 -5.72 0.38
N ARG A 43 12.02 -5.63 0.59
CA ARG A 43 10.99 -6.42 -0.08
C ARG A 43 9.76 -5.54 -0.36
N ALA A 44 8.91 -6.00 -1.29
CA ALA A 44 7.58 -5.41 -1.43
C ALA A 44 6.52 -6.45 -1.81
N ILE A 45 5.30 -6.29 -1.26
CA ILE A 45 4.09 -6.98 -1.73
C ILE A 45 3.64 -6.32 -3.02
N VAL A 46 3.84 -7.01 -4.13
CA VAL A 46 3.58 -6.47 -5.48
C VAL A 46 2.15 -6.77 -5.90
N MET A 47 1.40 -5.71 -6.22
CA MET A 47 -0.01 -5.81 -6.61
C MET A 47 -0.20 -6.41 -8.00
N PRO A 48 -1.27 -7.23 -8.17
CA PRO A 48 -1.45 -8.09 -9.34
C PRO A 48 -2.26 -7.46 -10.48
N ASN A 49 -2.70 -6.19 -10.38
CA ASN A 49 -3.65 -5.55 -11.30
C ASN A 49 -3.00 -5.01 -12.58
N LEU A 50 -2.29 -5.88 -13.28
CA LEU A 50 -1.80 -5.64 -14.65
C LEU A 50 -2.93 -5.79 -15.68
N LYS A 51 -2.60 -5.62 -16.95
CA LYS A 51 -3.45 -5.96 -18.10
C LYS A 51 -2.70 -6.93 -19.03
N PRO A 52 -3.09 -8.22 -19.03
CA PRO A 52 -4.08 -8.89 -18.17
C PRO A 52 -3.65 -9.00 -16.71
N PRO A 53 -4.58 -9.21 -15.75
CA PRO A 53 -4.26 -9.36 -14.35
C PRO A 53 -3.55 -10.68 -14.04
N VAL A 54 -2.77 -10.68 -12.95
CA VAL A 54 -2.00 -11.86 -12.48
C VAL A 54 -2.93 -12.76 -11.66
N THR A 55 -3.59 -13.71 -12.29
CA THR A 55 -4.64 -14.54 -11.69
C THR A 55 -4.19 -15.94 -11.29
N THR A 56 -2.99 -16.36 -11.69
CA THR A 56 -2.44 -17.70 -11.42
C THR A 56 -1.00 -17.63 -10.92
N THR A 57 -0.55 -18.70 -10.26
CA THR A 57 0.84 -18.86 -9.82
C THR A 57 1.82 -18.78 -10.99
N ALA A 58 1.46 -19.34 -12.15
CA ALA A 58 2.29 -19.25 -13.36
C ALA A 58 2.42 -17.81 -13.88
N HIS A 59 1.32 -17.03 -13.85
CA HIS A 59 1.37 -15.61 -14.21
C HIS A 59 2.20 -14.81 -13.19
N ALA A 60 2.08 -15.13 -11.89
CA ALA A 60 2.89 -14.50 -10.85
C ALA A 60 4.37 -14.80 -11.02
N GLN A 61 4.75 -16.04 -11.37
CA GLN A 61 6.14 -16.40 -11.67
C GLN A 61 6.66 -15.60 -12.87
N ALA A 62 5.92 -15.56 -13.97
CA ALA A 62 6.33 -14.82 -15.16
C ALA A 62 6.49 -13.31 -14.88
N TYR A 63 5.64 -12.74 -14.03
CA TYR A 63 5.78 -11.35 -13.62
C TYR A 63 6.98 -11.14 -12.70
N ARG A 64 7.18 -12.04 -11.73
CA ARG A 64 8.36 -12.04 -10.85
C ARG A 64 9.66 -12.09 -11.66
N ASP A 65 9.74 -12.93 -12.66
CA ASP A 65 10.92 -13.06 -13.52
C ASP A 65 11.23 -11.74 -14.25
N ARG A 66 10.21 -11.03 -14.74
CA ARG A 66 10.39 -9.70 -15.35
C ARG A 66 10.86 -8.65 -14.35
N ILE A 67 10.35 -8.67 -13.13
CA ILE A 67 10.80 -7.77 -12.06
C ILE A 67 12.26 -8.04 -11.74
N LEU A 68 12.64 -9.30 -11.53
CA LEU A 68 14.03 -9.69 -11.20
C LEU A 68 15.00 -9.33 -12.32
N ALA A 69 14.59 -9.49 -13.59
CA ALA A 69 15.40 -9.11 -14.75
C ALA A 69 15.60 -7.59 -14.88
N ALA A 70 14.67 -6.79 -14.35
CA ALA A 70 14.73 -5.33 -14.39
C ALA A 70 15.43 -4.70 -13.17
N LEU A 71 15.83 -5.51 -12.18
CA LEU A 71 16.52 -4.99 -10.99
C LEU A 71 17.88 -4.38 -11.36
N PRO A 72 18.28 -3.29 -10.70
CA PRO A 72 19.64 -2.79 -10.79
C PRO A 72 20.65 -3.86 -10.37
N ALA A 73 21.80 -3.88 -11.04
CA ALA A 73 22.88 -4.82 -10.72
C ALA A 73 23.27 -4.73 -9.23
N GLY A 74 23.35 -5.89 -8.57
CA GLY A 74 23.69 -5.99 -7.15
C GLY A 74 22.52 -5.66 -6.18
N SER A 75 21.32 -5.40 -6.68
CA SER A 75 20.15 -5.20 -5.82
C SER A 75 19.73 -6.51 -5.15
N ALA A 76 19.54 -6.48 -3.83
CA ALA A 76 19.00 -7.59 -3.04
C ALA A 76 17.47 -7.47 -2.81
N PHE A 77 16.79 -6.60 -3.54
CA PHE A 77 15.34 -6.43 -3.42
C PHE A 77 14.59 -7.69 -3.80
N GLU A 78 13.63 -8.08 -2.98
CA GLU A 78 12.80 -9.28 -3.20
C GLU A 78 11.33 -8.90 -3.47
N PRO A 79 10.77 -9.21 -4.67
CA PRO A 79 9.36 -9.06 -4.93
C PRO A 79 8.56 -10.23 -4.32
N LEU A 80 7.65 -9.91 -3.41
CA LEU A 80 6.66 -10.81 -2.83
C LEU A 80 5.38 -10.71 -3.67
N MET A 81 5.10 -11.76 -4.43
CA MET A 81 4.02 -11.73 -5.43
C MET A 81 2.65 -11.90 -4.81
N THR A 82 1.63 -11.47 -5.55
CA THR A 82 0.22 -11.67 -5.19
C THR A 82 -0.59 -12.17 -6.38
N LEU A 83 -1.71 -12.83 -6.09
CA LEU A 83 -2.70 -13.20 -7.10
C LEU A 83 -3.88 -12.21 -7.06
N TYR A 84 -4.47 -11.99 -8.22
CA TYR A 84 -5.70 -11.23 -8.39
C TYR A 84 -6.91 -12.16 -8.17
N LEU A 85 -7.71 -11.89 -7.12
CA LEU A 85 -8.92 -12.66 -6.84
C LEU A 85 -10.00 -12.30 -7.87
N THR A 86 -10.61 -13.34 -8.46
CA THR A 86 -11.76 -13.24 -9.38
C THR A 86 -12.87 -14.15 -8.89
N ASP A 87 -14.09 -13.97 -9.40
CA ASP A 87 -15.23 -14.88 -9.15
C ASP A 87 -14.92 -16.36 -9.46
N ASN A 88 -13.90 -16.61 -10.30
CA ASN A 88 -13.53 -17.94 -10.80
C ASN A 88 -12.20 -18.47 -10.24
N THR A 89 -11.59 -17.80 -9.27
CA THR A 89 -10.34 -18.26 -8.67
C THR A 89 -10.57 -19.60 -7.94
N ALA A 90 -9.90 -20.66 -8.39
CA ALA A 90 -10.08 -21.99 -7.82
C ALA A 90 -9.32 -22.17 -6.48
N PRO A 91 -9.85 -22.93 -5.51
CA PRO A 91 -9.16 -23.24 -4.26
C PRO A 91 -7.77 -23.86 -4.46
N ASP A 92 -7.61 -24.73 -5.46
CA ASP A 92 -6.33 -25.36 -5.78
C ASP A 92 -5.27 -24.36 -6.28
N GLU A 93 -5.70 -23.24 -6.86
CA GLU A 93 -4.76 -22.18 -7.23
C GLU A 93 -4.18 -21.50 -5.99
N VAL A 94 -4.98 -21.31 -4.93
CA VAL A 94 -4.49 -20.79 -3.65
C VAL A 94 -3.46 -21.74 -3.02
N ARG A 95 -3.71 -23.06 -3.06
CA ARG A 95 -2.78 -24.06 -2.54
C ARG A 95 -1.46 -24.04 -3.32
N ARG A 96 -1.53 -24.05 -4.68
CA ARG A 96 -0.33 -23.91 -5.54
C ARG A 96 0.43 -22.62 -5.25
N ALA A 97 -0.28 -21.52 -5.09
CA ALA A 97 0.31 -20.23 -4.76
C ALA A 97 1.06 -20.29 -3.42
N ARG A 98 0.47 -20.88 -2.40
CA ARG A 98 1.12 -21.06 -1.09
C ARG A 98 2.37 -21.93 -1.18
N ASP A 99 2.29 -23.05 -1.89
CA ASP A 99 3.39 -24.00 -2.06
C ASP A 99 4.54 -23.42 -2.90
N SER A 100 4.28 -22.41 -3.71
CA SER A 100 5.30 -21.74 -4.54
C SER A 100 6.38 -21.02 -3.72
N GLY A 101 6.06 -20.60 -2.49
CA GLY A 101 6.95 -19.88 -1.60
C GLY A 101 7.20 -18.40 -1.96
N PHE A 102 6.77 -17.94 -3.15
CA PHE A 102 6.96 -16.54 -3.58
C PHE A 102 5.64 -15.74 -3.70
N VAL A 103 4.48 -16.40 -3.57
CA VAL A 103 3.18 -15.72 -3.49
C VAL A 103 2.79 -15.54 -2.03
N HIS A 104 2.56 -14.30 -1.62
CA HIS A 104 2.37 -13.92 -0.22
C HIS A 104 0.97 -13.39 0.10
N GLY A 105 0.08 -13.34 -0.88
CA GLY A 105 -1.31 -12.91 -0.68
C GLY A 105 -2.16 -13.04 -1.92
N VAL A 106 -3.47 -12.97 -1.71
CA VAL A 106 -4.48 -12.87 -2.79
C VAL A 106 -5.21 -11.55 -2.62
N LYS A 107 -5.19 -10.71 -3.66
CA LYS A 107 -5.75 -9.35 -3.63
C LYS A 107 -7.20 -9.35 -4.09
N LEU A 108 -8.07 -8.87 -3.22
CA LEU A 108 -9.47 -8.57 -3.50
C LEU A 108 -9.62 -7.13 -4.01
N TYR A 109 -10.08 -6.99 -5.24
CA TYR A 109 -10.65 -5.76 -5.77
C TYR A 109 -12.15 -5.99 -5.96
N PRO A 110 -13.05 -5.20 -5.36
CA PRO A 110 -14.43 -5.13 -5.82
C PRO A 110 -14.45 -4.66 -7.28
N ALA A 111 -15.29 -5.28 -8.11
CA ALA A 111 -15.35 -4.96 -9.53
C ALA A 111 -15.64 -3.47 -9.75
N GLY A 112 -14.78 -2.78 -10.50
CA GLY A 112 -14.90 -1.34 -10.78
C GLY A 112 -14.47 -0.40 -9.63
N ALA A 113 -13.87 -0.89 -8.56
CA ALA A 113 -13.47 -0.05 -7.42
C ALA A 113 -12.31 0.90 -7.73
N THR A 114 -11.36 0.49 -8.57
CA THR A 114 -10.15 1.28 -8.88
C THR A 114 -9.60 0.95 -10.27
N THR A 115 -8.47 1.52 -10.63
CA THR A 115 -7.79 1.27 -11.92
C THR A 115 -7.51 -0.22 -12.14
N ASN A 116 -7.88 -0.75 -13.31
CA ASN A 116 -7.73 -2.16 -13.69
C ASN A 116 -8.46 -3.16 -12.76
N SER A 117 -9.60 -2.77 -12.19
CA SER A 117 -10.42 -3.63 -11.33
C SER A 117 -11.67 -4.20 -12.03
N ASP A 118 -11.78 -4.09 -13.35
CA ASP A 118 -12.95 -4.56 -14.12
C ASP A 118 -13.17 -6.08 -13.98
N HIS A 119 -12.09 -6.85 -13.78
CA HIS A 119 -12.12 -8.30 -13.56
C HIS A 119 -12.23 -8.68 -12.08
N GLY A 120 -12.45 -7.72 -11.19
CA GLY A 120 -12.57 -7.91 -9.75
C GLY A 120 -13.78 -8.76 -9.36
N VAL A 121 -13.88 -9.00 -8.05
CA VAL A 121 -14.96 -9.80 -7.49
C VAL A 121 -16.30 -9.04 -7.60
N SER A 122 -17.27 -9.68 -8.24
CA SER A 122 -18.62 -9.13 -8.37
C SER A 122 -19.51 -9.49 -7.17
N ASP A 123 -19.27 -10.68 -6.59
CA ASP A 123 -19.95 -11.17 -5.40
C ASP A 123 -19.00 -12.09 -4.60
N LEU A 124 -18.69 -11.72 -3.39
CA LEU A 124 -17.75 -12.46 -2.53
C LEU A 124 -18.27 -13.88 -2.17
N ALA A 125 -19.58 -14.10 -2.21
CA ALA A 125 -20.15 -15.42 -1.97
C ALA A 125 -19.68 -16.46 -3.01
N LYS A 126 -19.37 -16.05 -4.24
CA LYS A 126 -18.79 -16.93 -5.27
C LYS A 126 -17.39 -17.42 -4.91
N CYS A 127 -16.68 -16.68 -4.08
CA CYS A 127 -15.31 -16.99 -3.66
C CYS A 127 -15.26 -17.83 -2.36
N ALA A 128 -16.39 -18.28 -1.80
CA ALA A 128 -16.44 -18.93 -0.48
C ALA A 128 -15.43 -20.07 -0.33
N LYS A 129 -15.39 -21.03 -1.30
CA LYS A 129 -14.43 -22.14 -1.29
C LYS A 129 -12.98 -21.69 -1.41
N THR A 130 -12.74 -20.62 -2.12
CA THR A 130 -11.39 -20.02 -2.27
C THR A 130 -10.96 -19.36 -0.96
N LEU A 131 -11.88 -18.67 -0.29
CA LEU A 131 -11.64 -18.09 1.04
C LEU A 131 -11.41 -19.17 2.11
N GLU A 132 -12.13 -20.29 2.05
CA GLU A 132 -11.87 -21.47 2.88
C GLU A 132 -10.44 -21.99 2.68
N ALA A 133 -10.00 -22.19 1.43
CA ALA A 133 -8.64 -22.62 1.12
C ALA A 133 -7.58 -21.59 1.58
N MET A 134 -7.86 -20.31 1.49
CA MET A 134 -6.97 -19.27 2.03
C MET A 134 -6.86 -19.35 3.55
N GLN A 135 -7.97 -19.57 4.25
CA GLN A 135 -8.00 -19.75 5.69
C GLN A 135 -7.22 -21.00 6.11
N GLU A 136 -7.41 -22.14 5.41
CA GLU A 136 -6.70 -23.41 5.67
C GLU A 136 -5.19 -23.30 5.46
N THR A 137 -4.75 -22.58 4.41
CA THR A 137 -3.34 -22.47 4.04
C THR A 137 -2.63 -21.31 4.74
N GLY A 138 -3.37 -20.45 5.45
CA GLY A 138 -2.85 -19.22 6.02
C GLY A 138 -2.46 -18.16 4.97
N MET A 139 -3.01 -18.26 3.74
CA MET A 139 -2.79 -17.28 2.68
C MET A 139 -3.58 -15.99 2.99
N PRO A 140 -2.92 -14.82 3.15
CA PRO A 140 -3.63 -13.59 3.47
C PRO A 140 -4.53 -13.10 2.33
N LEU A 141 -5.72 -12.59 2.68
CA LEU A 141 -6.57 -11.78 1.82
C LEU A 141 -6.21 -10.31 1.96
N LEU A 142 -5.81 -9.67 0.87
CA LEU A 142 -5.45 -8.27 0.82
C LEU A 142 -6.62 -7.49 0.21
N VAL A 143 -7.22 -6.58 0.95
CA VAL A 143 -8.55 -6.04 0.62
C VAL A 143 -8.50 -4.58 0.22
N HIS A 144 -8.90 -4.25 -1.02
CA HIS A 144 -9.33 -2.89 -1.37
C HIS A 144 -10.75 -2.69 -0.83
N GLY A 145 -10.88 -1.92 0.23
CA GLY A 145 -12.09 -1.87 1.04
C GLY A 145 -13.06 -0.76 0.68
N GLU A 146 -13.57 -0.73 -0.55
CA GLU A 146 -14.59 0.20 -0.96
C GLU A 146 -15.76 -0.51 -1.64
N VAL A 147 -17.02 -0.10 -1.33
CA VAL A 147 -18.17 -0.51 -2.13
C VAL A 147 -18.19 0.26 -3.45
N THR A 148 -18.78 -0.35 -4.49
CA THR A 148 -18.87 0.24 -5.84
C THR A 148 -20.26 0.69 -6.22
N ASP A 149 -21.21 0.62 -5.29
CA ASP A 149 -22.58 1.12 -5.46
C ASP A 149 -22.56 2.65 -5.75
N PRO A 150 -23.03 3.11 -6.94
CA PRO A 150 -22.95 4.51 -7.31
C PRO A 150 -23.87 5.42 -6.47
N SER A 151 -24.82 4.85 -5.73
CA SER A 151 -25.69 5.61 -4.80
C SER A 151 -24.99 5.98 -3.49
N ILE A 152 -23.83 5.36 -3.20
CA ILE A 152 -23.03 5.64 -2.00
C ILE A 152 -22.03 6.74 -2.30
N ASP A 153 -22.02 7.77 -1.43
CA ASP A 153 -21.04 8.86 -1.50
C ASP A 153 -19.61 8.29 -1.50
N MET A 154 -18.78 8.80 -2.40
CA MET A 154 -17.39 8.33 -2.56
C MET A 154 -16.60 8.39 -1.25
N PHE A 155 -16.89 9.33 -0.37
CA PHE A 155 -16.20 9.48 0.91
C PHE A 155 -16.69 8.51 1.99
N ASP A 156 -17.84 7.84 1.79
CA ASP A 156 -18.44 6.88 2.74
C ASP A 156 -18.24 5.42 2.30
N ARG A 157 -17.71 5.16 1.11
CA ARG A 157 -17.56 3.82 0.52
C ARG A 157 -16.79 2.85 1.40
N GLU A 158 -15.70 3.30 2.05
CA GLU A 158 -14.90 2.48 2.95
C GLU A 158 -15.69 2.09 4.21
N LYS A 159 -16.40 3.04 4.83
CA LYS A 159 -17.25 2.77 5.98
C LYS A 159 -18.36 1.77 5.65
N VAL A 160 -19.05 1.98 4.52
CA VAL A 160 -20.11 1.07 4.07
C VAL A 160 -19.55 -0.32 3.75
N PHE A 161 -18.31 -0.42 3.25
CA PHE A 161 -17.64 -1.68 3.01
C PHE A 161 -17.39 -2.46 4.31
N ILE A 162 -17.00 -1.77 5.38
CA ILE A 162 -16.81 -2.40 6.69
C ILE A 162 -18.11 -3.09 7.12
N ASP A 163 -19.24 -2.39 7.04
CA ASP A 163 -20.54 -2.89 7.50
C ASP A 163 -21.05 -4.04 6.60
N ARG A 164 -20.99 -3.86 5.27
CA ARG A 164 -21.63 -4.77 4.32
C ARG A 164 -20.76 -5.96 3.92
N VAL A 165 -19.43 -5.83 3.99
CA VAL A 165 -18.50 -6.84 3.47
C VAL A 165 -17.49 -7.32 4.50
N MET A 166 -16.72 -6.43 5.13
CA MET A 166 -15.62 -6.83 6.00
C MET A 166 -16.11 -7.54 7.26
N THR A 167 -17.16 -7.02 7.90
CA THR A 167 -17.73 -7.61 9.13
C THR A 167 -18.32 -9.00 8.86
N PRO A 168 -19.19 -9.22 7.83
CA PRO A 168 -19.63 -10.55 7.45
C PRO A 168 -18.48 -11.50 7.06
N LEU A 169 -17.53 -11.03 6.25
CA LEU A 169 -16.36 -11.83 5.84
C LEU A 169 -15.62 -12.40 7.06
N ARG A 170 -15.29 -11.56 8.03
CA ARG A 170 -14.54 -12.00 9.21
C ARG A 170 -15.37 -12.87 10.16
N ARG A 171 -16.69 -12.69 10.20
CA ARG A 171 -17.59 -13.58 10.94
C ARG A 171 -17.62 -14.98 10.31
N ASP A 172 -17.70 -15.05 8.97
CA ASP A 172 -17.87 -16.29 8.24
C ASP A 172 -16.55 -17.05 8.05
N PHE A 173 -15.43 -16.34 8.08
CA PHE A 173 -14.06 -16.89 7.97
C PHE A 173 -13.18 -16.38 9.13
N PRO A 174 -13.41 -16.82 10.38
CA PRO A 174 -12.78 -16.22 11.56
C PRO A 174 -11.28 -16.43 11.69
N ALA A 175 -10.71 -17.45 11.03
CA ALA A 175 -9.28 -17.71 11.00
C ALA A 175 -8.56 -17.22 9.72
N LEU A 176 -9.30 -16.57 8.81
CA LEU A 176 -8.72 -15.96 7.62
C LEU A 176 -7.84 -14.77 8.00
N LYS A 177 -6.60 -14.77 7.53
CA LYS A 177 -5.71 -13.60 7.64
C LYS A 177 -6.18 -12.51 6.67
N VAL A 178 -6.42 -11.31 7.15
CA VAL A 178 -6.90 -10.18 6.34
C VAL A 178 -6.01 -8.97 6.55
N VAL A 179 -5.59 -8.35 5.46
CA VAL A 179 -5.00 -7.00 5.46
C VAL A 179 -6.01 -6.03 4.85
N PHE A 180 -6.48 -5.08 5.65
CA PHE A 180 -7.27 -3.96 5.18
C PHE A 180 -6.31 -2.92 4.59
N GLU A 181 -6.17 -2.94 3.28
CA GLU A 181 -5.16 -2.18 2.57
C GLU A 181 -5.49 -0.69 2.53
N HIS A 182 -4.44 0.17 2.59
CA HIS A 182 -4.50 1.63 2.37
C HIS A 182 -5.74 2.29 3.00
N ILE A 183 -6.01 1.99 4.28
CA ILE A 183 -7.17 2.55 4.98
C ILE A 183 -7.14 4.08 5.01
N THR A 184 -8.32 4.70 4.93
CA THR A 184 -8.44 6.16 4.77
C THR A 184 -9.36 6.83 5.77
N THR A 185 -10.14 6.07 6.52
CA THR A 185 -11.13 6.61 7.45
C THR A 185 -10.80 6.31 8.91
N LYS A 186 -11.34 7.14 9.81
CA LYS A 186 -11.40 6.84 11.23
C LYS A 186 -12.13 5.51 11.48
N ASP A 187 -13.21 5.25 10.73
CA ASP A 187 -14.02 4.04 10.89
C ASP A 187 -13.17 2.79 10.63
N ALA A 188 -12.30 2.79 9.61
CA ALA A 188 -11.40 1.67 9.33
C ALA A 188 -10.28 1.55 10.40
N ALA A 189 -9.71 2.65 10.85
CA ALA A 189 -8.70 2.64 11.91
C ALA A 189 -9.28 2.10 13.23
N ASP A 190 -10.48 2.55 13.62
CA ASP A 190 -11.18 2.07 14.81
C ASP A 190 -11.54 0.58 14.66
N TYR A 191 -12.06 0.17 13.50
CA TYR A 191 -12.39 -1.23 13.21
C TYR A 191 -11.18 -2.16 13.37
N VAL A 192 -10.02 -1.79 12.83
CA VAL A 192 -8.79 -2.59 12.94
C VAL A 192 -8.25 -2.59 14.36
N ARG A 193 -8.23 -1.42 15.03
CA ARG A 193 -7.74 -1.28 16.40
C ARG A 193 -8.55 -2.10 17.40
N ASP A 194 -9.87 -2.00 17.31
CA ASP A 194 -10.80 -2.52 18.31
C ASP A 194 -11.32 -3.92 17.97
N ALA A 195 -10.89 -4.50 16.84
CA ALA A 195 -11.33 -5.80 16.39
C ALA A 195 -11.02 -6.91 17.42
N ASP A 196 -12.03 -7.71 17.72
CA ASP A 196 -11.86 -9.01 18.38
C ASP A 196 -11.29 -10.01 17.37
N ALA A 197 -9.96 -10.04 17.28
CA ALA A 197 -9.21 -10.92 16.39
C ALA A 197 -7.95 -11.40 17.08
N ALA A 198 -7.62 -12.67 16.90
CA ALA A 198 -6.36 -13.21 17.36
C ALA A 198 -5.18 -12.41 16.73
N PRO A 199 -4.06 -12.29 17.42
CA PRO A 199 -2.87 -11.64 16.87
C PRO A 199 -2.48 -12.23 15.51
N GLY A 200 -2.15 -11.35 14.55
CA GLY A 200 -1.74 -11.75 13.19
C GLY A 200 -2.87 -12.17 12.24
N LEU A 201 -4.15 -12.08 12.62
CA LEU A 201 -5.28 -12.35 11.73
C LEU A 201 -5.87 -11.10 11.08
N LEU A 202 -5.64 -9.91 11.62
CA LEU A 202 -6.07 -8.65 11.02
C LEU A 202 -4.97 -7.61 11.13
N GLY A 203 -4.64 -6.99 9.98
CA GLY A 203 -3.75 -5.85 9.88
C GLY A 203 -4.28 -4.83 8.89
N ALA A 204 -3.65 -3.67 8.83
CA ALA A 204 -3.96 -2.63 7.86
C ALA A 204 -2.71 -1.91 7.39
N THR A 205 -2.66 -1.57 6.10
CA THR A 205 -1.64 -0.66 5.56
C THR A 205 -2.13 0.78 5.58
N ILE A 206 -1.22 1.72 5.85
CA ILE A 206 -1.49 3.16 5.77
C ILE A 206 -0.43 3.80 4.89
N THR A 207 -0.86 4.56 3.90
CA THR A 207 0.01 5.17 2.89
C THR A 207 0.50 6.54 3.31
N PRO A 208 1.63 7.05 2.77
CA PRO A 208 2.15 8.35 3.13
C PRO A 208 1.21 9.49 2.72
N GLN A 209 0.52 9.37 1.57
CA GLN A 209 -0.43 10.39 1.14
C GLN A 209 -1.64 10.52 2.08
N HIS A 210 -2.13 9.42 2.68
CA HIS A 210 -3.24 9.47 3.63
C HIS A 210 -2.82 9.95 5.03
N LEU A 211 -1.53 9.87 5.37
CA LEU A 211 -0.99 10.47 6.59
C LEU A 211 -0.76 11.99 6.44
N LEU A 212 -0.30 12.44 5.28
CA LEU A 212 0.13 13.83 5.06
C LEU A 212 -1.01 14.75 4.60
N TYR A 213 -2.03 14.22 3.89
CA TYR A 213 -3.00 15.04 3.20
C TYR A 213 -4.45 14.69 3.53
N SER A 214 -5.25 15.72 3.72
CA SER A 214 -6.71 15.63 3.68
C SER A 214 -7.20 15.91 2.24
N ARG A 215 -8.50 15.66 2.00
CA ARG A 215 -9.13 15.87 0.69
C ARG A 215 -8.98 17.30 0.13
N ASN A 216 -8.70 18.29 0.97
CA ASN A 216 -8.44 19.66 0.51
C ASN A 216 -7.25 19.72 -0.43
N ALA A 217 -6.24 18.84 -0.26
CA ALA A 217 -5.06 18.81 -1.12
C ALA A 217 -5.39 18.53 -2.60
N LEU A 218 -6.55 17.95 -2.90
CA LEU A 218 -7.01 17.71 -4.27
C LEU A 218 -7.36 19.00 -5.02
N PHE A 219 -7.59 20.11 -4.31
CA PHE A 219 -8.20 21.33 -4.86
C PHE A 219 -7.41 22.61 -4.57
N VAL A 220 -6.29 22.52 -3.86
CA VAL A 220 -5.47 23.70 -3.54
C VAL A 220 -4.83 24.27 -4.82
N GLY A 221 -5.19 25.49 -5.17
CA GLY A 221 -4.71 26.14 -6.39
C GLY A 221 -5.34 25.65 -7.69
N GLY A 222 -6.39 24.82 -7.60
CA GLY A 222 -7.08 24.16 -8.70
C GLY A 222 -7.15 22.65 -8.51
N ILE A 223 -7.52 21.90 -9.55
CA ILE A 223 -7.54 20.44 -9.51
C ILE A 223 -6.10 19.92 -9.57
N ARG A 224 -5.75 19.03 -8.64
CA ARG A 224 -4.40 18.42 -8.56
C ARG A 224 -4.46 16.92 -8.88
N PRO A 225 -4.40 16.51 -10.15
CA PRO A 225 -4.57 15.11 -10.57
C PRO A 225 -3.58 14.14 -9.92
N HIS A 226 -2.35 14.59 -9.66
CA HIS A 226 -1.28 13.75 -9.07
C HIS A 226 -1.49 13.45 -7.59
N TYR A 227 -2.46 14.09 -6.93
CA TYR A 227 -2.93 13.78 -5.56
C TYR A 227 -4.16 12.87 -5.55
N TYR A 228 -4.77 12.60 -6.73
CA TYR A 228 -5.92 11.73 -6.83
C TYR A 228 -5.52 10.27 -6.78
N CYS A 229 -6.05 9.54 -5.79
CA CYS A 229 -5.92 8.09 -5.59
C CYS A 229 -7.26 7.49 -5.17
N LEU A 230 -7.37 6.19 -5.20
CA LEU A 230 -8.49 5.42 -4.65
C LEU A 230 -7.93 4.36 -3.68
N PRO A 231 -8.44 4.33 -2.43
CA PRO A 231 -9.49 5.19 -1.86
C PRO A 231 -9.07 6.67 -1.82
N VAL A 232 -10.04 7.56 -2.06
CA VAL A 232 -9.77 9.00 -2.12
C VAL A 232 -9.38 9.57 -0.75
N LEU A 233 -8.55 10.62 -0.74
CA LEU A 233 -8.22 11.39 0.46
C LEU A 233 -9.52 11.84 1.18
N LYS A 234 -9.57 11.68 2.50
CA LYS A 234 -10.74 11.96 3.32
C LYS A 234 -10.63 13.31 4.04
N ARG A 235 -11.59 13.63 4.90
CA ARG A 235 -11.58 14.83 5.76
C ARG A 235 -10.38 14.81 6.71
N GLU A 236 -9.98 15.99 7.17
CA GLU A 236 -8.91 16.14 8.17
C GLU A 236 -9.17 15.32 9.44
N THR A 237 -10.44 15.22 9.87
CA THR A 237 -10.84 14.41 11.03
C THR A 237 -10.51 12.91 10.88
N HIS A 238 -10.48 12.38 9.67
CA HIS A 238 -10.03 11.02 9.40
C HIS A 238 -8.49 10.94 9.38
N ARG A 239 -7.84 11.88 8.70
CA ARG A 239 -6.38 11.93 8.60
C ARG A 239 -5.70 11.93 9.98
N VAL A 240 -6.19 12.75 10.90
CA VAL A 240 -5.65 12.82 12.27
C VAL A 240 -5.67 11.44 12.94
N VAL A 241 -6.78 10.70 12.82
CA VAL A 241 -6.90 9.36 13.43
C VAL A 241 -5.99 8.34 12.72
N LEU A 242 -5.74 8.48 11.41
CA LEU A 242 -4.76 7.62 10.71
C LEU A 242 -3.33 7.88 11.22
N VAL A 243 -2.96 9.15 11.46
CA VAL A 243 -1.65 9.49 12.07
C VAL A 243 -1.56 8.89 13.47
N GLU A 244 -2.59 9.03 14.30
CA GLU A 244 -2.65 8.42 15.62
C GLU A 244 -2.49 6.89 15.54
N ALA A 245 -3.16 6.22 14.60
CA ALA A 245 -3.06 4.78 14.40
C ALA A 245 -1.65 4.36 14.00
N ALA A 246 -1.04 5.02 13.00
CA ALA A 246 0.30 4.72 12.52
C ALA A 246 1.38 4.91 13.59
N THR A 247 1.22 5.92 14.44
CA THR A 247 2.19 6.28 15.49
C THR A 247 1.89 5.64 16.86
N SER A 248 0.80 4.88 16.98
CA SER A 248 0.36 4.27 18.25
C SER A 248 1.28 3.17 18.78
N GLY A 249 2.09 2.55 17.93
CA GLY A 249 2.84 1.33 18.25
C GLY A 249 1.97 0.06 18.23
N ASN A 250 0.73 0.13 17.75
CA ASN A 250 -0.12 -1.03 17.58
C ASN A 250 0.34 -1.86 16.36
N PRO A 251 0.72 -3.16 16.52
CA PRO A 251 1.29 -3.98 15.46
C PRO A 251 0.30 -4.32 14.34
N ARG A 252 -0.95 -3.94 14.47
CA ARG A 252 -1.94 -4.11 13.40
C ARG A 252 -1.81 -3.08 12.28
N PHE A 253 -1.07 -1.98 12.50
CA PHE A 253 -0.87 -0.93 11.49
C PHE A 253 0.58 -0.93 11.02
N PHE A 254 0.78 -0.99 9.71
CA PHE A 254 2.09 -1.04 9.11
C PHE A 254 2.15 -0.35 7.73
N LEU A 255 3.36 -0.18 7.24
CA LEU A 255 3.65 0.53 6.00
C LEU A 255 3.15 -0.23 4.77
N GLY A 256 2.48 0.49 3.88
CA GLY A 256 2.21 0.10 2.51
C GLY A 256 2.04 1.38 1.70
N THR A 257 2.91 1.63 0.73
CA THR A 257 2.97 2.93 0.05
C THR A 257 1.79 3.18 -0.86
N ASP A 258 1.21 2.12 -1.42
CA ASP A 258 0.30 2.19 -2.56
C ASP A 258 0.86 3.13 -3.66
N SER A 259 2.20 3.07 -3.84
CA SER A 259 2.81 3.79 -4.95
C SER A 259 2.27 3.24 -6.26
N ALA A 260 1.54 4.08 -6.99
CA ALA A 260 0.79 3.68 -8.18
C ALA A 260 1.11 4.64 -9.34
N PRO A 261 2.23 4.41 -10.03
CA PRO A 261 2.66 5.28 -11.13
C PRO A 261 1.72 5.19 -12.33
N HIS A 262 1.48 6.36 -12.93
CA HIS A 262 0.74 6.52 -14.18
C HIS A 262 1.41 7.59 -15.03
N ALA A 263 1.33 7.44 -16.37
CA ALA A 263 1.73 8.49 -17.29
C ALA A 263 1.04 9.80 -16.97
N ARG A 264 1.76 10.94 -17.06
CA ARG A 264 1.17 12.27 -16.84
C ARG A 264 -0.08 12.48 -17.68
N GLY A 265 -0.03 12.13 -18.97
CA GLY A 265 -1.18 12.28 -19.86
C GLY A 265 -2.39 11.42 -19.49
N ALA A 266 -2.21 10.30 -18.73
CA ALA A 266 -3.32 9.50 -18.24
C ALA A 266 -3.95 10.07 -16.97
N LYS A 267 -3.18 10.83 -16.19
CA LYS A 267 -3.70 11.51 -14.99
C LYS A 267 -4.34 12.87 -15.31
N GLU A 268 -3.81 13.61 -16.28
CA GLU A 268 -4.24 14.94 -16.68
C GLU A 268 -5.31 14.89 -17.77
N THR A 269 -6.29 14.01 -17.60
CA THR A 269 -7.44 13.83 -18.49
C THR A 269 -8.75 13.84 -17.69
N ALA A 270 -9.89 13.92 -18.38
CA ALA A 270 -11.19 13.86 -17.73
C ALA A 270 -11.44 12.55 -16.96
N CYS A 271 -10.86 11.44 -17.42
CA CYS A 271 -10.91 10.15 -16.72
C CYS A 271 -10.04 10.16 -15.47
N GLY A 272 -8.83 10.74 -15.54
CA GLY A 272 -7.87 10.86 -14.45
C GLY A 272 -7.57 9.54 -13.73
N CYS A 273 -6.54 8.78 -14.17
CA CYS A 273 -6.18 7.54 -13.49
C CYS A 273 -5.92 7.75 -12.00
N ALA A 274 -6.54 6.93 -11.14
CA ALA A 274 -6.32 6.97 -9.70
C ALA A 274 -4.99 6.31 -9.33
N GLY A 275 -4.19 6.99 -8.53
CA GLY A 275 -2.91 6.52 -8.01
C GLY A 275 -1.91 7.66 -7.81
N CYS A 276 -1.22 7.66 -6.66
CA CYS A 276 -0.12 8.57 -6.37
C CYS A 276 1.21 7.84 -6.59
N TYR A 277 2.17 8.47 -7.24
CA TYR A 277 3.51 7.93 -7.37
C TYR A 277 4.39 8.44 -6.22
N THR A 278 4.65 7.59 -5.24
CA THR A 278 5.39 7.93 -4.02
C THR A 278 6.73 7.20 -3.89
N ALA A 279 6.97 6.11 -4.63
CA ALA A 279 8.17 5.27 -4.48
C ALA A 279 9.50 6.03 -4.66
N LEU A 280 9.50 7.17 -5.36
CA LEU A 280 10.70 8.00 -5.51
C LEU A 280 11.28 8.47 -4.16
N HIS A 281 10.41 8.77 -3.17
CA HIS A 281 10.76 9.38 -1.88
C HIS A 281 9.81 8.93 -0.75
N ALA A 282 9.42 7.65 -0.78
CA ALA A 282 8.40 7.14 0.13
C ALA A 282 8.82 7.22 1.60
N LEU A 283 10.04 6.83 1.94
CA LEU A 283 10.52 6.86 3.32
C LEU A 283 10.67 8.27 3.85
N GLU A 284 11.07 9.22 3.00
CA GLU A 284 11.14 10.63 3.35
C GLU A 284 9.75 11.18 3.71
N LEU A 285 8.70 10.78 2.97
CA LEU A 285 7.32 11.18 3.28
C LEU A 285 6.82 10.57 4.60
N TYR A 286 7.13 9.30 4.87
CA TYR A 286 6.80 8.70 6.17
C TYR A 286 7.58 9.35 7.32
N ALA A 287 8.87 9.63 7.12
CA ALA A 287 9.67 10.34 8.13
C ALA A 287 9.10 11.73 8.41
N GLU A 288 8.64 12.46 7.38
CA GLU A 288 7.97 13.75 7.55
C GLU A 288 6.68 13.62 8.37
N ALA A 289 5.83 12.63 8.05
CA ALA A 289 4.57 12.42 8.77
C ALA A 289 4.80 12.07 10.25
N PHE A 290 5.76 11.18 10.55
CA PHE A 290 6.09 10.78 11.91
C PHE A 290 6.83 11.89 12.69
N ASP A 291 7.65 12.69 12.01
CA ASP A 291 8.33 13.85 12.62
C ASP A 291 7.32 14.93 13.03
N GLN A 292 6.37 15.26 12.12
CA GLN A 292 5.28 16.19 12.42
C GLN A 292 4.40 15.72 13.60
N ALA A 293 4.27 14.42 13.78
CA ALA A 293 3.55 13.82 14.91
C ALA A 293 4.41 13.71 16.19
N GLY A 294 5.71 14.03 16.14
CA GLY A 294 6.65 13.87 17.26
C GLY A 294 6.90 12.40 17.61
N ALA A 295 6.80 11.48 16.65
CA ALA A 295 6.81 10.03 16.85
C ALA A 295 7.82 9.28 15.95
N LEU A 296 8.94 9.91 15.61
CA LEU A 296 10.01 9.30 14.78
C LEU A 296 10.53 7.98 15.35
N ASP A 297 10.53 7.84 16.68
CA ASP A 297 10.91 6.62 17.39
C ASP A 297 9.99 5.41 17.10
N LYS A 298 8.79 5.64 16.57
CA LYS A 298 7.82 4.60 16.20
C LYS A 298 7.96 4.15 14.75
N LEU A 299 8.67 4.91 13.91
CA LEU A 299 8.71 4.65 12.47
C LEU A 299 9.32 3.28 12.15
N GLU A 300 10.40 2.85 12.82
CA GLU A 300 11.01 1.55 12.54
C GLU A 300 10.03 0.39 12.76
N ASN A 301 9.28 0.40 13.85
CA ASN A 301 8.31 -0.65 14.12
C ASN A 301 7.21 -0.69 13.05
N PHE A 302 6.67 0.49 12.70
CA PHE A 302 5.63 0.62 11.68
C PHE A 302 6.11 0.20 10.28
N ALA A 303 7.34 0.56 9.91
CA ALA A 303 7.86 0.38 8.55
C ALA A 303 8.57 -0.97 8.33
N SER A 304 9.25 -1.50 9.38
CA SER A 304 10.21 -2.58 9.19
C SER A 304 9.89 -3.85 10.01
N ARG A 305 8.99 -3.76 11.02
CA ARG A 305 8.76 -4.87 11.95
C ARG A 305 7.35 -5.43 11.90
N PHE A 306 6.34 -4.60 12.14
CA PHE A 306 4.96 -5.07 12.32
C PHE A 306 4.41 -5.81 11.11
N GLY A 307 4.67 -5.31 9.90
CA GLY A 307 4.25 -5.99 8.70
C GLY A 307 5.03 -7.28 8.44
N ALA A 308 6.34 -7.28 8.67
CA ALA A 308 7.15 -8.50 8.57
C ALA A 308 6.62 -9.57 9.52
N ASP A 309 6.32 -9.23 10.78
CA ASP A 309 5.73 -10.13 11.77
C ASP A 309 4.36 -10.66 11.30
N PHE A 310 3.50 -9.78 10.75
CA PHE A 310 2.19 -10.18 10.22
C PHE A 310 2.32 -11.23 9.11
N TYR A 311 3.26 -11.04 8.18
CA TYR A 311 3.48 -11.97 7.06
C TYR A 311 4.37 -13.17 7.42
N GLY A 312 4.93 -13.21 8.64
CA GLY A 312 5.87 -14.26 9.07
C GLY A 312 7.22 -14.19 8.36
N LEU A 313 7.66 -12.99 8.01
CA LEU A 313 8.93 -12.72 7.35
C LEU A 313 10.02 -12.43 8.39
N ALA A 314 11.25 -12.84 8.11
CA ALA A 314 12.39 -12.43 8.93
C ALA A 314 12.60 -10.91 8.84
N HIS A 315 12.94 -10.28 9.96
CA HIS A 315 13.31 -8.86 9.94
C HIS A 315 14.58 -8.64 9.12
N SER A 316 14.63 -7.55 8.36
CA SER A 316 15.84 -7.18 7.63
C SER A 316 16.99 -6.88 8.62
N THR A 317 18.17 -7.37 8.29
CA THR A 317 19.42 -7.06 9.01
C THR A 317 20.13 -5.84 8.44
N ASP A 318 19.77 -5.45 7.21
CA ASP A 318 20.28 -4.23 6.58
C ASP A 318 19.62 -3.01 7.19
N THR A 319 20.28 -1.87 7.08
CA THR A 319 19.76 -0.59 7.53
C THR A 319 19.70 0.44 6.41
N VAL A 320 18.81 1.40 6.57
CA VAL A 320 18.74 2.61 5.73
C VAL A 320 18.83 3.84 6.61
N THR A 321 19.37 4.92 6.08
CA THR A 321 19.51 6.18 6.81
C THR A 321 18.86 7.32 6.04
N LEU A 322 18.10 8.12 6.75
CA LEU A 322 17.58 9.40 6.27
C LEU A 322 18.32 10.52 7.00
N ARG A 323 18.58 11.61 6.29
CA ARG A 323 19.15 12.84 6.86
C ARG A 323 18.10 13.94 6.87
N ARG A 324 18.13 14.75 7.92
CA ARG A 324 17.36 16.00 7.95
C ARG A 324 18.08 17.01 7.05
N GLU A 325 17.74 16.96 5.79
CA GLU A 325 18.32 17.79 4.73
C GLU A 325 17.18 18.20 3.77
N THR A 326 17.03 19.49 3.60
CA THR A 326 16.04 20.05 2.66
C THR A 326 16.50 19.86 1.23
N TRP A 327 15.64 19.31 0.39
CA TRP A 327 15.89 19.15 -1.04
C TRP A 327 14.62 19.30 -1.85
N GLU A 328 14.76 19.70 -3.12
CA GLU A 328 13.66 19.85 -4.05
C GLU A 328 13.43 18.54 -4.81
N LEU A 329 12.17 18.10 -4.87
CA LEU A 329 11.78 16.93 -5.61
C LEU A 329 11.77 17.21 -7.12
N PRO A 330 12.18 16.26 -7.97
CA PRO A 330 12.07 16.41 -9.41
C PRO A 330 10.61 16.60 -9.82
N THR A 331 10.38 17.39 -10.85
CA THR A 331 9.03 17.64 -11.38
C THR A 331 8.45 16.41 -12.08
N GLU A 332 9.31 15.56 -12.64
CA GLU A 332 8.91 14.31 -13.30
C GLU A 332 10.10 13.33 -13.37
N VAL A 333 9.77 12.06 -13.56
CA VAL A 333 10.69 10.99 -13.95
C VAL A 333 10.19 10.38 -15.25
N PHE A 334 11.04 9.65 -15.98
CA PHE A 334 10.67 9.16 -17.31
C PHE A 334 10.67 7.63 -17.37
N ALA A 335 9.58 7.08 -17.91
CA ALA A 335 9.42 5.68 -18.28
C ALA A 335 9.53 5.58 -19.82
N GLY A 336 10.74 5.29 -20.34
CA GLY A 336 11.06 5.57 -21.73
C GLY A 336 10.88 7.08 -22.01
N ASP A 337 10.04 7.42 -22.99
CA ASP A 337 9.68 8.81 -23.31
C ASP A 337 8.45 9.33 -22.55
N THR A 338 7.88 8.52 -21.65
CA THR A 338 6.65 8.85 -20.95
C THR A 338 6.94 9.52 -19.61
N PRO A 339 6.51 10.78 -19.39
CA PRO A 339 6.69 11.45 -18.12
C PRO A 339 5.73 10.91 -17.06
N VAL A 340 6.26 10.70 -15.84
CA VAL A 340 5.54 10.30 -14.63
C VAL A 340 5.82 11.34 -13.56
N VAL A 341 4.77 11.90 -12.98
CA VAL A 341 4.88 12.96 -11.99
C VAL A 341 4.79 12.36 -10.58
N PRO A 342 5.83 12.51 -9.75
CA PRO A 342 5.79 12.05 -8.37
C PRO A 342 4.86 12.91 -7.51
N LEU A 343 4.37 12.36 -6.41
CA LEU A 343 3.68 13.16 -5.40
C LEU A 343 4.60 14.28 -4.91
N ARG A 344 4.09 15.50 -4.77
CA ARG A 344 4.88 16.70 -4.40
C ARG A 344 5.95 17.13 -5.42
N ALA A 345 5.79 16.79 -6.69
CA ALA A 345 6.70 17.21 -7.76
C ALA A 345 7.03 18.72 -7.69
N GLY A 346 8.32 19.09 -7.71
CA GLY A 346 8.80 20.47 -7.61
C GLY A 346 8.64 21.11 -6.23
N GLU A 347 8.15 20.37 -5.23
CA GLU A 347 8.08 20.85 -3.85
C GLU A 347 9.36 20.49 -3.09
N THR A 348 9.59 21.22 -2.00
CA THR A 348 10.70 20.95 -1.07
C THR A 348 10.23 20.05 0.07
N ILE A 349 11.06 19.05 0.44
CA ILE A 349 10.84 18.18 1.59
C ILE A 349 12.04 18.23 2.55
N GLY A 350 11.81 17.94 3.82
CA GLY A 350 12.78 18.13 4.91
C GLY A 350 13.65 16.91 5.24
N TRP A 351 13.36 15.75 4.66
CA TRP A 351 14.11 14.52 4.83
C TRP A 351 14.64 14.02 3.49
N LYS A 352 15.81 13.41 3.50
CA LYS A 352 16.48 12.89 2.31
C LYS A 352 17.11 11.53 2.60
N PHE A 353 16.91 10.59 1.72
CA PHE A 353 17.57 9.29 1.75
C PHE A 353 19.08 9.47 1.55
N ALA A 354 19.91 8.85 2.43
CA ALA A 354 21.36 9.04 2.45
C ALA A 354 22.10 8.16 1.44
#